data_dfeb2236f46f304c8c14f683c5d42843
#
_entry.id   dfeb2236f46f304c8c14f683c5d42843
#
_cell.length_a   1.000
_cell.length_b   1.000
_cell.length_c   1.000
_cell.angle_alpha   90.00
_cell.angle_beta   90.00
_cell.angle_gamma   90.00
#
_symmetry.space_group_name_H-M   'P 1'
#
loop_
_entity.id
_entity.type
_entity.pdbx_description
1 polymer ?
#
loop_
_entity_poly.entity_id
_entity_poly.type
_entity_poly.pdbx_seq_one_letter_code
_entity_poly.pdbx_strand_id
1 'polypeptide(L)'
;MNDRPLLVFDFDGVIVDGMAEYWWSAWHACLRLEAAPEGLTPDQVPDAFRQLRPLVHHGWEMVLLAAELPALNLQVWLQSYGEAQASALQRRGWQPEQLQTALDASRDQAVRQNRSAWLALHRPFPGLVERLQQLEAEGVDWSVLTTKTQAFTAELLNSLGLHPWRLDGREAGAKPRVLL
;
A
#
# COMPACT_ATOMS: atom_id res chain seq x y z
N MET A 1 -16.39 -21.87 24.61
CA MET A 1 -15.59 -21.07 23.64
C MET A 1 -16.30 -21.21 22.32
N ASN A 2 -16.69 -20.08 21.71
CA ASN A 2 -17.35 -20.14 20.39
C ASN A 2 -16.28 -20.53 19.36
N ASP A 3 -16.42 -21.73 18.82
CA ASP A 3 -15.55 -22.31 17.79
C ASP A 3 -15.95 -21.76 16.40
N ARG A 4 -16.07 -20.42 16.30
CA ARG A 4 -16.33 -19.77 15.03
C ARG A 4 -15.02 -19.57 14.28
N PRO A 5 -14.94 -19.96 13.02
CA PRO A 5 -13.74 -19.73 12.23
C PRO A 5 -13.48 -18.21 12.12
N LEU A 6 -12.28 -17.78 12.47
CA LEU A 6 -11.84 -16.41 12.28
C LEU A 6 -11.34 -16.24 10.85
N LEU A 7 -12.00 -15.42 10.06
CA LEU A 7 -11.53 -15.03 8.74
C LEU A 7 -10.66 -13.78 8.85
N VAL A 8 -9.40 -13.86 8.43
CA VAL A 8 -8.46 -12.75 8.43
C VAL A 8 -8.03 -12.46 7.00
N PHE A 9 -8.29 -11.24 6.54
CA PHE A 9 -7.92 -10.78 5.21
C PHE A 9 -6.76 -9.79 5.28
N ASP A 10 -5.83 -9.88 4.31
CA ASP A 10 -5.00 -8.72 3.98
C ASP A 10 -5.87 -7.69 3.24
N PHE A 11 -5.46 -6.44 3.25
CA PHE A 11 -6.23 -5.37 2.60
C PHE A 11 -5.75 -5.14 1.16
N ASP A 12 -4.51 -4.72 1.01
CA ASP A 12 -3.91 -4.36 -0.27
C ASP A 12 -3.58 -5.62 -1.11
N GLY A 13 -4.11 -5.71 -2.33
CA GLY A 13 -3.95 -6.87 -3.20
C GLY A 13 -4.89 -8.04 -2.89
N VAL A 14 -5.75 -7.88 -1.88
CA VAL A 14 -6.78 -8.87 -1.50
C VAL A 14 -8.17 -8.23 -1.55
N ILE A 15 -8.43 -7.19 -0.78
CA ILE A 15 -9.73 -6.49 -0.80
C ILE A 15 -9.74 -5.43 -1.91
N VAL A 16 -8.65 -4.67 -2.05
CA VAL A 16 -8.52 -3.63 -3.08
C VAL A 16 -7.26 -3.80 -3.92
N ASP A 17 -7.35 -3.47 -5.19
CA ASP A 17 -6.19 -3.14 -6.02
C ASP A 17 -5.79 -1.68 -5.72
N GLY A 18 -4.71 -1.51 -4.98
CA GLY A 18 -4.13 -0.22 -4.64
C GLY A 18 -3.04 0.26 -5.60
N MET A 19 -2.83 -0.41 -6.74
CA MET A 19 -1.67 -0.14 -7.61
C MET A 19 -1.60 1.32 -8.08
N ALA A 20 -2.74 1.92 -8.41
CA ALA A 20 -2.81 3.33 -8.82
C ALA A 20 -2.44 4.25 -7.65
N GLU A 21 -2.93 3.98 -6.44
CA GLU A 21 -2.58 4.74 -5.24
C GLU A 21 -1.10 4.59 -4.88
N TYR A 22 -0.56 3.38 -4.92
CA TYR A 22 0.84 3.14 -4.61
C TYR A 22 1.78 3.97 -5.48
N TRP A 23 1.54 3.96 -6.79
CA TRP A 23 2.32 4.72 -7.74
C TRP A 23 2.14 6.22 -7.53
N TRP A 24 0.89 6.69 -7.45
CA TRP A 24 0.56 8.09 -7.25
C TRP A 24 1.22 8.65 -5.98
N SER A 25 1.07 7.95 -4.86
CA SER A 25 1.64 8.38 -3.58
C SER A 25 3.17 8.35 -3.57
N ALA A 26 3.78 7.31 -4.16
CA ALA A 26 5.23 7.20 -4.28
C ALA A 26 5.80 8.30 -5.17
N TRP A 27 5.17 8.60 -6.30
CA TRP A 27 5.55 9.67 -7.21
C TRP A 27 5.53 11.04 -6.51
N HIS A 28 4.46 11.34 -5.76
CA HIS A 28 4.34 12.60 -5.01
C HIS A 28 5.31 12.66 -3.82
N ALA A 29 5.63 11.53 -3.21
CA ALA A 29 6.67 11.48 -2.18
C ALA A 29 8.05 11.81 -2.76
N CYS A 30 8.35 11.36 -3.99
CA CYS A 30 9.58 11.73 -4.69
C CYS A 30 9.69 13.25 -4.93
N LEU A 31 8.57 13.93 -5.23
CA LEU A 31 8.60 15.40 -5.34
C LEU A 31 9.02 16.09 -4.03
N ARG A 32 8.56 15.57 -2.89
CA ARG A 32 8.94 16.08 -1.56
C ARG A 32 10.43 15.90 -1.24
N LEU A 33 11.03 14.91 -1.88
CA LEU A 33 12.44 14.56 -1.71
C LEU A 33 13.32 15.16 -2.84
N GLU A 34 12.76 16.07 -3.66
CA GLU A 34 13.42 16.69 -4.82
C GLU A 34 13.99 15.64 -5.80
N ALA A 35 13.31 14.50 -5.93
CA ALA A 35 13.72 13.36 -6.74
C ALA A 35 12.58 12.87 -7.64
N ALA A 36 11.91 13.80 -8.33
CA ALA A 36 10.83 13.49 -9.27
C ALA A 36 11.27 12.44 -10.30
N PRO A 37 10.46 11.39 -10.55
CA PRO A 37 10.78 10.40 -11.58
C PRO A 37 10.67 11.03 -12.97
N GLU A 38 11.82 11.33 -13.59
CA GLU A 38 11.88 11.98 -14.89
C GLU A 38 11.15 11.17 -15.97
N GLY A 39 10.38 11.86 -16.81
CA GLY A 39 9.65 11.24 -17.93
C GLY A 39 8.44 10.39 -17.52
N LEU A 40 8.12 10.30 -16.22
CA LEU A 40 6.99 9.53 -15.71
C LEU A 40 5.93 10.47 -15.10
N THR A 41 4.66 10.08 -15.20
CA THR A 41 3.51 10.84 -14.68
C THR A 41 2.81 10.09 -13.55
N PRO A 42 2.17 10.78 -12.60
CA PRO A 42 1.49 10.12 -11.48
C PRO A 42 0.26 9.31 -11.91
N ASP A 43 -0.33 9.63 -13.06
CA ASP A 43 -1.59 9.01 -13.50
C ASP A 43 -1.40 7.69 -14.25
N GLN A 44 -0.16 7.40 -14.68
CA GLN A 44 0.17 6.20 -15.43
C GLN A 44 1.18 5.33 -14.68
N VAL A 45 0.69 4.23 -14.13
CA VAL A 45 1.55 3.25 -13.42
C VAL A 45 2.49 2.57 -14.41
N PRO A 46 3.83 2.70 -14.26
CA PRO A 46 4.79 2.03 -15.13
C PRO A 46 4.75 0.50 -14.97
N ASP A 47 4.96 -0.23 -16.07
CA ASP A 47 4.97 -1.69 -16.04
C ASP A 47 6.08 -2.26 -15.14
N ALA A 48 7.25 -1.64 -15.12
CA ALA A 48 8.34 -2.04 -14.22
C ALA A 48 7.95 -1.89 -12.74
N PHE A 49 7.19 -0.84 -12.36
CA PHE A 49 6.67 -0.70 -11.01
C PHE A 49 5.70 -1.82 -10.65
N ARG A 50 4.79 -2.18 -11.57
CA ARG A 50 3.85 -3.30 -11.38
C ARG A 50 4.58 -4.62 -11.16
N GLN A 51 5.64 -4.89 -11.94
CA GLN A 51 6.42 -6.11 -11.84
C GLN A 51 7.22 -6.21 -10.55
N LEU A 52 7.71 -5.09 -10.01
CA LEU A 52 8.49 -5.04 -8.77
C LEU A 52 7.61 -4.97 -7.51
N ARG A 53 6.36 -4.52 -7.63
CA ARG A 53 5.45 -4.36 -6.46
C ARG A 53 5.30 -5.62 -5.60
N PRO A 54 5.23 -6.85 -6.14
CA PRO A 54 5.16 -8.07 -5.32
C PRO A 54 6.36 -8.31 -4.42
N LEU A 55 7.52 -7.69 -4.69
CA LEU A 55 8.74 -7.79 -3.89
C LEU A 55 8.80 -6.75 -2.76
N VAL A 56 7.89 -5.80 -2.75
CA VAL A 56 7.83 -4.72 -1.76
C VAL A 56 7.22 -5.24 -0.46
N HIS A 57 7.94 -5.07 0.64
CA HIS A 57 7.50 -5.46 1.99
C HIS A 57 7.01 -4.27 2.83
N HIS A 58 7.57 -3.07 2.58
CA HIS A 58 7.26 -1.86 3.35
C HIS A 58 6.89 -0.71 2.43
N GLY A 59 6.00 0.18 2.88
CA GLY A 59 5.50 1.29 2.07
C GLY A 59 6.60 2.19 1.50
N TRP A 60 7.64 2.49 2.29
CA TRP A 60 8.76 3.34 1.90
C TRP A 60 9.53 2.85 0.67
N GLU A 61 9.57 1.53 0.45
CA GLU A 61 10.24 0.93 -0.70
C GLU A 61 9.65 1.37 -2.03
N MET A 62 8.33 1.64 -2.05
CA MET A 62 7.66 2.16 -3.25
C MET A 62 8.20 3.53 -3.66
N VAL A 63 8.57 4.38 -2.69
CA VAL A 63 9.18 5.70 -2.96
C VAL A 63 10.55 5.52 -3.58
N LEU A 64 11.38 4.62 -3.03
CA LEU A 64 12.68 4.32 -3.59
C LEU A 64 12.56 3.78 -5.03
N LEU A 65 11.65 2.82 -5.26
CA LEU A 65 11.39 2.29 -6.60
C LEU A 65 10.98 3.39 -7.58
N ALA A 66 10.06 4.26 -7.17
CA ALA A 66 9.61 5.36 -8.03
C ALA A 66 10.76 6.26 -8.45
N ALA A 67 11.65 6.61 -7.52
CA ALA A 67 12.82 7.45 -7.80
C ALA A 67 13.89 6.76 -8.68
N GLU A 68 14.00 5.44 -8.61
CA GLU A 68 14.97 4.66 -9.38
C GLU A 68 14.49 4.31 -10.79
N LEU A 69 13.16 4.25 -11.01
CA LEU A 69 12.56 3.78 -12.27
C LEU A 69 13.15 4.38 -13.55
N PRO A 70 13.47 5.69 -13.64
CA PRO A 70 14.01 6.27 -14.87
C PRO A 70 15.34 5.66 -15.34
N ALA A 71 16.15 5.14 -14.41
CA ALA A 71 17.48 4.55 -14.68
C ALA A 71 17.58 3.08 -14.25
N LEU A 72 16.47 2.46 -13.86
CA LEU A 72 16.43 1.13 -13.25
C LEU A 72 16.68 0.04 -14.29
N ASN A 73 17.56 -0.90 -13.98
CA ASN A 73 17.65 -2.16 -14.71
C ASN A 73 16.69 -3.19 -14.07
N LEU A 74 15.55 -3.41 -14.71
CA LEU A 74 14.48 -4.26 -14.19
C LEU A 74 14.95 -5.69 -13.88
N GLN A 75 15.78 -6.28 -14.72
CA GLN A 75 16.27 -7.64 -14.53
C GLN A 75 17.13 -7.77 -13.27
N VAL A 76 17.99 -6.80 -13.01
CA VAL A 76 18.82 -6.75 -11.80
C VAL A 76 17.93 -6.66 -10.55
N TRP A 77 16.93 -5.79 -10.58
CA TRP A 77 16.02 -5.63 -9.45
C TRP A 77 15.14 -6.87 -9.21
N LEU A 78 14.68 -7.54 -10.25
CA LEU A 78 13.91 -8.79 -10.11
C LEU A 78 14.76 -9.94 -9.57
N GLN A 79 16.05 -10.00 -9.91
CA GLN A 79 16.95 -11.09 -9.49
C GLN A 79 17.55 -10.88 -8.09
N SER A 80 17.81 -9.62 -7.71
CA SER A 80 18.56 -9.27 -6.50
C SER A 80 17.93 -8.06 -5.79
N TYR A 81 16.62 -8.11 -5.53
CA TYR A 81 15.84 -6.97 -5.01
C TYR A 81 16.48 -6.33 -3.77
N GLY A 82 16.84 -7.12 -2.76
CA GLY A 82 17.41 -6.61 -1.51
C GLY A 82 18.77 -5.90 -1.69
N GLU A 83 19.63 -6.45 -2.55
CA GLU A 83 20.94 -5.83 -2.84
C GLU A 83 20.78 -4.54 -3.66
N ALA A 84 19.90 -4.56 -4.66
CA ALA A 84 19.60 -3.40 -5.48
C ALA A 84 19.01 -2.26 -4.63
N GLN A 85 18.06 -2.59 -3.74
CA GLN A 85 17.46 -1.67 -2.78
C GLN A 85 18.50 -1.05 -1.85
N ALA A 86 19.35 -1.86 -1.20
CA ALA A 86 20.39 -1.38 -0.30
C ALA A 86 21.37 -0.45 -1.01
N SER A 87 21.80 -0.83 -2.23
CA SER A 87 22.67 -0.02 -3.07
C SER A 87 22.03 1.32 -3.47
N ALA A 88 20.73 1.31 -3.81
CA ALA A 88 20.00 2.52 -4.15
C ALA A 88 19.86 3.48 -2.96
N LEU A 89 19.53 2.99 -1.76
CA LEU A 89 19.50 3.78 -0.53
C LEU A 89 20.85 4.43 -0.26
N GLN A 90 21.94 3.66 -0.37
CA GLN A 90 23.30 4.16 -0.15
C GLN A 90 23.67 5.25 -1.17
N ARG A 91 23.42 5.05 -2.46
CA ARG A 91 23.71 6.05 -3.50
C ARG A 91 22.98 7.36 -3.29
N ARG A 92 21.73 7.30 -2.81
CA ARG A 92 20.89 8.49 -2.55
C ARG A 92 21.14 9.12 -1.18
N GLY A 93 21.82 8.42 -0.28
CA GLY A 93 21.97 8.86 1.11
C GLY A 93 20.64 8.88 1.87
N TRP A 94 19.69 8.06 1.47
CA TRP A 94 18.35 8.02 2.05
C TRP A 94 18.20 6.98 3.15
N GLN A 95 17.30 7.27 4.09
CA GLN A 95 16.91 6.35 5.16
C GLN A 95 15.44 5.93 4.98
N PRO A 96 15.06 4.69 5.33
CA PRO A 96 13.69 4.19 5.24
C PRO A 96 12.66 5.10 5.91
N GLU A 97 12.98 5.65 7.07
CA GLU A 97 12.09 6.52 7.86
C GLU A 97 11.78 7.84 7.13
N GLN A 98 12.76 8.40 6.44
CA GLN A 98 12.60 9.60 5.62
C GLN A 98 11.63 9.35 4.46
N LEU A 99 11.80 8.23 3.76
CA LEU A 99 10.93 7.81 2.66
C LEU A 99 9.50 7.54 3.14
N GLN A 100 9.36 6.86 4.28
CA GLN A 100 8.05 6.60 4.88
C GLN A 100 7.35 7.90 5.28
N THR A 101 8.07 8.84 5.87
CA THR A 101 7.53 10.16 6.24
C THR A 101 7.03 10.91 5.00
N ALA A 102 7.80 10.91 3.91
CA ALA A 102 7.39 11.55 2.65
C ALA A 102 6.15 10.88 2.05
N LEU A 103 6.06 9.55 2.10
CA LEU A 103 4.91 8.79 1.61
C LEU A 103 3.64 9.14 2.41
N ASP A 104 3.72 9.09 3.74
CA ASP A 104 2.58 9.36 4.61
C ASP A 104 2.12 10.82 4.46
N ALA A 105 3.05 11.77 4.39
CA ALA A 105 2.72 13.18 4.15
C ALA A 105 2.03 13.41 2.79
N SER A 106 2.38 12.65 1.76
CA SER A 106 1.74 12.72 0.45
C SER A 106 0.30 12.20 0.50
N ARG A 107 0.06 11.09 1.20
CA ARG A 107 -1.28 10.52 1.44
C ARG A 107 -2.15 11.46 2.26
N ASP A 108 -1.63 11.98 3.36
CA ASP A 108 -2.34 12.94 4.21
C ASP A 108 -2.74 14.20 3.45
N GLN A 109 -1.85 14.71 2.60
CA GLN A 109 -2.16 15.85 1.75
C GLN A 109 -3.25 15.53 0.74
N ALA A 110 -3.19 14.37 0.07
CA ALA A 110 -4.19 13.94 -0.90
C ALA A 110 -5.59 13.85 -0.25
N VAL A 111 -5.69 13.21 0.91
CA VAL A 111 -6.95 13.11 1.66
C VAL A 111 -7.49 14.49 2.04
N ARG A 112 -6.63 15.40 2.52
CA ARG A 112 -7.04 16.77 2.87
C ARG A 112 -7.47 17.62 1.67
N GLN A 113 -6.79 17.46 0.53
CA GLN A 113 -7.07 18.27 -0.67
C GLN A 113 -8.25 17.75 -1.48
N ASN A 114 -8.33 16.47 -1.72
CA ASN A 114 -9.40 15.83 -2.47
C ASN A 114 -9.56 14.35 -2.07
N ARG A 115 -10.26 14.15 -0.95
CA ARG A 115 -10.54 12.82 -0.39
C ARG A 115 -11.16 11.88 -1.41
N SER A 116 -12.16 12.35 -2.17
CA SER A 116 -12.87 11.50 -3.15
C SER A 116 -11.95 11.03 -4.28
N ALA A 117 -11.07 11.90 -4.79
CA ALA A 117 -10.11 11.52 -5.81
C ALA A 117 -9.09 10.51 -5.27
N TRP A 118 -8.62 10.68 -4.02
CA TRP A 118 -7.71 9.72 -3.41
C TRP A 118 -8.36 8.35 -3.18
N LEU A 119 -9.59 8.32 -2.68
CA LEU A 119 -10.35 7.06 -2.52
C LEU A 119 -10.54 6.34 -3.87
N ALA A 120 -10.79 7.07 -4.94
CA ALA A 120 -10.98 6.51 -6.30
C ALA A 120 -9.74 5.83 -6.88
N LEU A 121 -8.54 6.07 -6.32
CA LEU A 121 -7.33 5.35 -6.70
C LEU A 121 -7.29 3.89 -6.19
N HIS A 122 -8.18 3.54 -5.27
CA HIS A 122 -8.31 2.20 -4.73
C HIS A 122 -9.50 1.50 -5.36
N ARG A 123 -9.25 0.42 -6.08
CA ARG A 123 -10.29 -0.32 -6.80
C ARG A 123 -10.58 -1.63 -6.09
N PRO A 124 -11.77 -1.83 -5.51
CA PRO A 124 -12.11 -3.12 -4.92
C PRO A 124 -12.09 -4.21 -6.00
N PHE A 125 -11.67 -5.41 -5.63
CA PHE A 125 -11.75 -6.55 -6.55
C PHE A 125 -13.22 -6.91 -6.79
N PRO A 126 -13.59 -7.26 -8.04
CA PRO A 126 -14.98 -7.55 -8.40
C PRO A 126 -15.60 -8.63 -7.52
N GLY A 127 -16.81 -8.39 -7.02
CA GLY A 127 -17.58 -9.33 -6.22
C GLY A 127 -17.13 -9.50 -4.77
N LEU A 128 -15.98 -8.92 -4.37
CA LEU A 128 -15.46 -9.11 -3.01
C LEU A 128 -16.19 -8.24 -1.99
N VAL A 129 -16.50 -6.99 -2.33
CA VAL A 129 -17.26 -6.11 -1.43
C VAL A 129 -18.61 -6.71 -1.10
N GLU A 130 -19.34 -7.16 -2.11
CA GLU A 130 -20.64 -7.81 -1.97
C GLU A 130 -20.54 -9.09 -1.12
N ARG A 131 -19.45 -9.87 -1.32
CA ARG A 131 -19.25 -11.09 -0.52
C ARG A 131 -18.93 -10.79 0.93
N LEU A 132 -18.14 -9.79 1.24
CA LEU A 132 -17.83 -9.38 2.61
C LEU A 132 -19.08 -8.82 3.31
N GLN A 133 -19.88 -7.99 2.63
CA GLN A 133 -21.16 -7.51 3.15
C GLN A 133 -22.13 -8.64 3.42
N GLN A 134 -22.15 -9.67 2.56
CA GLN A 134 -22.96 -10.86 2.79
C GLN A 134 -22.48 -11.64 4.03
N LEU A 135 -21.18 -11.80 4.25
CA LEU A 135 -20.63 -12.42 5.46
C LEU A 135 -21.04 -11.66 6.73
N GLU A 136 -21.01 -10.31 6.68
CA GLU A 136 -21.52 -9.48 7.79
C GLU A 136 -23.01 -9.73 8.06
N ALA A 137 -23.82 -9.79 7.01
CA ALA A 137 -25.25 -10.07 7.13
C ALA A 137 -25.55 -11.50 7.65
N GLU A 138 -24.68 -12.47 7.34
CA GLU A 138 -24.73 -13.85 7.85
C GLU A 138 -24.21 -13.97 9.31
N GLY A 139 -23.72 -12.87 9.90
CA GLY A 139 -23.15 -12.84 11.26
C GLY A 139 -21.80 -13.54 11.36
N VAL A 140 -21.05 -13.61 10.28
CA VAL A 140 -19.69 -14.15 10.25
C VAL A 140 -18.69 -13.06 10.62
N ASP A 141 -17.91 -13.27 11.67
CA ASP A 141 -16.86 -12.37 12.09
C ASP A 141 -15.66 -12.48 11.12
N TRP A 142 -15.22 -11.35 10.59
CA TRP A 142 -14.00 -11.25 9.79
C TRP A 142 -13.17 -10.05 10.21
N SER A 143 -11.89 -10.10 9.96
CA SER A 143 -10.95 -9.06 10.34
C SER A 143 -9.98 -8.71 9.21
N VAL A 144 -9.38 -7.54 9.32
CA VAL A 144 -8.34 -7.08 8.40
C VAL A 144 -7.03 -6.94 9.16
N LEU A 145 -5.94 -7.47 8.57
CA LEU A 145 -4.59 -7.33 9.07
C LEU A 145 -3.68 -6.86 7.93
N THR A 146 -3.22 -5.61 7.98
CA THR A 146 -2.52 -4.95 6.89
C THR A 146 -1.23 -4.24 7.33
N THR A 147 -0.31 -4.03 6.38
CA THR A 147 0.87 -3.17 6.56
C THR A 147 0.60 -1.70 6.26
N LYS A 148 -0.59 -1.35 5.77
CA LYS A 148 -1.07 0.03 5.64
C LYS A 148 -1.43 0.57 7.04
N THR A 149 -1.43 1.90 7.23
CA THR A 149 -1.89 2.48 8.51
C THR A 149 -3.35 2.13 8.77
N GLN A 150 -3.68 1.95 10.05
CA GLN A 150 -5.06 1.67 10.45
C GLN A 150 -6.00 2.79 10.01
N ALA A 151 -5.58 4.06 10.15
CA ALA A 151 -6.39 5.21 9.78
C ALA A 151 -6.77 5.22 8.29
N PHE A 152 -5.81 5.02 7.38
CA PHE A 152 -6.08 4.97 5.94
C PHE A 152 -6.94 3.76 5.56
N THR A 153 -6.71 2.61 6.19
CA THR A 153 -7.49 1.39 5.91
C THR A 153 -8.94 1.55 6.38
N ALA A 154 -9.16 2.12 7.57
CA ALA A 154 -10.50 2.41 8.08
C ALA A 154 -11.28 3.36 7.16
N GLU A 155 -10.61 4.40 6.65
CA GLU A 155 -11.17 5.33 5.69
C GLU A 155 -11.67 4.63 4.42
N LEU A 156 -10.85 3.73 3.87
CA LEU A 156 -11.18 2.97 2.67
C LEU A 156 -12.32 1.96 2.93
N LEU A 157 -12.25 1.20 4.01
CA LEU A 157 -13.33 0.26 4.40
C LEU A 157 -14.67 0.98 4.58
N ASN A 158 -14.67 2.11 5.29
CA ASN A 158 -15.88 2.93 5.46
C ASN A 158 -16.44 3.43 4.11
N SER A 159 -15.57 3.82 3.18
CA SER A 159 -16.01 4.26 1.84
C SER A 159 -16.64 3.15 1.01
N LEU A 160 -16.31 1.87 1.31
CA LEU A 160 -16.86 0.68 0.69
C LEU A 160 -18.08 0.10 1.45
N GLY A 161 -18.46 0.70 2.59
CA GLY A 161 -19.52 0.17 3.44
C GLY A 161 -19.16 -1.17 4.08
N LEU A 162 -17.89 -1.39 4.42
CA LEU A 162 -17.35 -2.59 5.04
C LEU A 162 -16.98 -2.33 6.51
N HIS A 163 -17.43 -3.22 7.40
CA HIS A 163 -17.28 -3.07 8.85
C HIS A 163 -16.72 -4.35 9.50
N PRO A 164 -15.40 -4.63 9.32
CA PRO A 164 -14.79 -5.80 9.94
C PRO A 164 -14.90 -5.75 11.47
N TRP A 165 -15.03 -6.91 12.11
CA TRP A 165 -15.02 -7.03 13.57
C TRP A 165 -13.73 -6.46 14.19
N ARG A 166 -12.58 -6.57 13.47
CA ARG A 166 -11.28 -6.05 13.90
C ARG A 166 -10.47 -5.57 12.71
N LEU A 167 -9.75 -4.47 12.91
CA LEU A 167 -8.80 -3.89 11.96
C LEU A 167 -7.48 -3.64 12.66
N ASP A 168 -6.43 -4.32 12.21
CA ASP A 168 -5.06 -4.13 12.65
C ASP A 168 -4.23 -3.57 11.48
N GLY A 169 -3.77 -2.34 11.63
CA GLY A 169 -2.84 -1.66 10.71
C GLY A 169 -1.38 -1.95 11.08
N ARG A 170 -0.45 -1.27 10.40
CA ARG A 170 0.99 -1.43 10.65
C ARG A 170 1.39 -1.12 12.10
N GLU A 171 0.61 -0.30 12.80
CA GLU A 171 0.82 0.10 14.19
C GLU A 171 0.70 -1.07 15.16
N ALA A 172 -0.04 -2.11 14.78
CA ALA A 172 -0.18 -3.34 15.58
C ALA A 172 1.10 -4.21 15.57
N GLY A 173 2.06 -3.91 14.67
CA GLY A 173 3.31 -4.63 14.54
C GLY A 173 3.31 -5.69 13.43
N ALA A 174 4.27 -6.61 13.50
CA ALA A 174 4.41 -7.65 12.48
C ALA A 174 3.22 -8.62 12.49
N LYS A 175 2.68 -8.92 11.30
CA LYS A 175 1.52 -9.82 11.13
C LYS A 175 1.59 -11.14 11.95
N PRO A 176 2.71 -11.87 12.00
CA PRO A 176 2.78 -13.10 12.80
C PRO A 176 2.56 -12.90 14.31
N ARG A 177 2.85 -11.70 14.83
CA ARG A 177 2.64 -11.40 16.26
C ARG A 177 1.20 -11.05 16.61
N VAL A 178 0.44 -10.60 15.62
CA VAL A 178 -0.97 -10.18 15.79
C VAL A 178 -1.90 -11.39 15.71
N LEU A 179 -1.48 -12.45 14.99
CA LEU A 179 -2.25 -13.67 14.78
C LEU A 179 -2.07 -14.72 15.90
N LEU A 180 -1.11 -14.51 16.80
CA LEU A 180 -0.86 -15.38 17.97
C LEU A 180 -1.58 -14.84 19.21
#